data_6d62ac119c382d9222bec9f362101d0e
#
_entry.id   6d62ac119c382d9222bec9f362101d0e
#
_cell.length_a   1.000
_cell.length_b   1.000
_cell.length_c   1.000
_cell.angle_alpha   90.00
_cell.angle_beta   90.00
_cell.angle_gamma   90.00
#
_symmetry.space_group_name_H-M   'P 1'
#
loop_
_entity.id
_entity.type
_entity.pdbx_description
1 polymer ?
#
loop_
_entity_poly.entity_id
_entity_poly.type
_entity_poly.pdbx_seq_one_letter_code
_entity_poly.pdbx_strand_id
1 'polypeptide(L)'
;IQGLAKEHIGYENGVLGGVISALNCVCSRGDKVLLHSPTYIGFTHCLENNGYQIIHSPLVKDEANVWRMDFADMERRLKEERIHAAILCNPHNPCGRVWEKWELEKAMELFRKYDVYVISDEIWSDIILGTNHHTPTQSVSDDARNRVCAFYAPSKTFNLAGLIGSYHICYNSWWRDRLEKESSLCHYNSMNVL
;
A
#
# COMPACT_ATOMS: atom_id res chain seq x y z
N ILE A 1 8.44 13.51 -5.38
CA ILE A 1 9.08 12.21 -5.65
C ILE A 1 10.06 12.40 -6.81
N GLN A 2 11.31 12.01 -6.62
CA GLN A 2 12.36 12.24 -7.62
C GLN A 2 12.21 11.30 -8.82
N GLY A 3 12.35 11.83 -10.05
CA GLY A 3 12.28 11.03 -11.28
C GLY A 3 10.86 10.55 -11.64
N LEU A 4 9.80 11.20 -11.12
CA LEU A 4 8.43 10.91 -11.54
C LEU A 4 8.20 11.38 -12.98
N ALA A 5 7.63 10.49 -13.81
CA ALA A 5 7.25 10.76 -15.19
C ALA A 5 5.80 10.29 -15.43
N LYS A 6 5.19 10.76 -16.50
CA LYS A 6 3.78 10.48 -16.83
C LYS A 6 3.48 8.99 -16.90
N GLU A 7 4.38 8.21 -17.46
CA GLU A 7 4.24 6.76 -17.62
C GLU A 7 4.22 5.98 -16.31
N HIS A 8 4.64 6.60 -15.20
CA HIS A 8 4.58 5.95 -13.89
C HIS A 8 3.20 6.04 -13.23
N ILE A 9 2.29 6.86 -13.79
CA ILE A 9 0.99 7.17 -13.21
C ILE A 9 -0.10 6.45 -13.98
N GLY A 10 -0.93 5.68 -13.29
CA GLY A 10 -2.13 5.08 -13.84
C GLY A 10 -3.36 5.42 -13.00
N TYR A 11 -4.53 5.46 -13.64
CA TYR A 11 -5.80 5.75 -12.98
C TYR A 11 -6.45 4.47 -12.49
N GLU A 12 -7.16 4.58 -11.36
CA GLU A 12 -7.84 3.45 -10.71
C GLU A 12 -9.27 3.80 -10.28
N ASN A 13 -10.12 2.78 -10.23
CA ASN A 13 -11.51 2.93 -9.80
C ASN A 13 -11.60 2.81 -8.27
N GLY A 14 -11.16 3.85 -7.58
CA GLY A 14 -10.98 3.87 -6.13
C GLY A 14 -9.73 3.14 -5.67
N VAL A 15 -9.19 3.54 -4.51
CA VAL A 15 -7.95 2.95 -3.98
C VAL A 15 -8.07 1.46 -3.74
N LEU A 16 -9.19 0.97 -3.18
CA LEU A 16 -9.37 -0.46 -2.93
C LEU A 16 -9.45 -1.28 -4.23
N GLY A 17 -10.06 -0.73 -5.28
CA GLY A 17 -10.04 -1.34 -6.61
C GLY A 17 -8.63 -1.47 -7.14
N GLY A 18 -7.84 -0.41 -7.06
CA GLY A 18 -6.42 -0.41 -7.45
C GLY A 18 -5.57 -1.37 -6.62
N VAL A 19 -5.81 -1.46 -5.31
CA VAL A 19 -5.13 -2.42 -4.42
C VAL A 19 -5.34 -3.86 -4.91
N ILE A 20 -6.57 -4.23 -5.27
CA ILE A 20 -6.87 -5.58 -5.79
C ILE A 20 -6.25 -5.78 -7.17
N SER A 21 -6.33 -4.79 -8.07
CA SER A 21 -5.65 -4.88 -9.37
C SER A 21 -4.15 -5.11 -9.21
N ALA A 22 -3.51 -4.41 -8.28
CA ALA A 22 -2.08 -4.59 -8.00
C ALA A 22 -1.76 -5.97 -7.42
N LEU A 23 -2.60 -6.48 -6.51
CA LEU A 23 -2.44 -7.82 -5.94
C LEU A 23 -2.59 -8.90 -7.01
N ASN A 24 -3.60 -8.81 -7.87
CA ASN A 24 -3.83 -9.76 -8.97
C ASN A 24 -2.62 -9.88 -9.93
N CYS A 25 -1.78 -8.83 -10.00
CA CYS A 25 -0.57 -8.88 -10.81
C CYS A 25 0.58 -9.68 -10.19
N VAL A 26 0.62 -9.78 -8.87
CA VAL A 26 1.77 -10.34 -8.11
C VAL A 26 1.39 -11.52 -7.22
N CYS A 27 0.10 -11.77 -7.01
CA CYS A 27 -0.43 -12.83 -6.16
C CYS A 27 -1.49 -13.65 -6.90
N SER A 28 -1.71 -14.86 -6.43
CA SER A 28 -2.83 -15.74 -6.81
C SER A 28 -3.84 -15.83 -5.68
N ARG A 29 -5.08 -16.22 -6.00
CA ARG A 29 -6.07 -16.53 -4.96
C ARG A 29 -5.53 -17.61 -4.02
N GLY A 30 -5.70 -17.39 -2.71
CA GLY A 30 -5.14 -18.24 -1.66
C GLY A 30 -3.77 -17.80 -1.16
N ASP A 31 -3.09 -16.87 -1.86
CA ASP A 31 -1.82 -16.32 -1.39
C ASP A 31 -2.02 -15.45 -0.14
N LYS A 32 -0.96 -15.36 0.65
CA LYS A 32 -0.92 -14.63 1.90
C LYS A 32 -0.46 -13.20 1.71
N VAL A 33 -1.23 -12.26 2.28
CA VAL A 33 -0.94 -10.83 2.25
C VAL A 33 -0.75 -10.34 3.69
N LEU A 34 0.35 -9.65 3.96
CA LEU A 34 0.62 -9.08 5.28
C LEU A 34 -0.14 -7.76 5.46
N LEU A 35 -0.82 -7.63 6.59
CA LEU A 35 -1.44 -6.40 7.10
C LEU A 35 -0.97 -6.11 8.51
N HIS A 36 -0.70 -4.85 8.83
CA HIS A 36 -0.60 -4.43 10.22
C HIS A 36 -1.98 -4.40 10.88
N SER A 37 -2.08 -4.75 12.15
CA SER A 37 -3.32 -4.63 12.92
C SER A 37 -3.13 -3.72 14.15
N PRO A 38 -4.14 -2.86 14.51
CA PRO A 38 -5.41 -2.70 13.81
C PRO A 38 -5.23 -2.15 12.40
N THR A 39 -6.17 -2.42 11.49
CA THR A 39 -6.13 -2.01 10.10
C THR A 39 -7.45 -1.39 9.63
N TYR A 40 -7.44 -0.72 8.49
CA TYR A 40 -8.67 -0.26 7.87
C TYR A 40 -9.49 -1.46 7.40
N ILE A 41 -10.77 -1.51 7.83
CA ILE A 41 -11.67 -2.64 7.53
C ILE A 41 -11.85 -2.92 6.03
N GLY A 42 -11.71 -1.88 5.20
CA GLY A 42 -11.77 -2.02 3.74
C GLY A 42 -10.70 -2.95 3.18
N PHE A 43 -9.49 -2.99 3.76
CA PHE A 43 -8.46 -3.94 3.35
C PHE A 43 -8.86 -5.38 3.68
N THR A 44 -9.39 -5.62 4.88
CA THR A 44 -9.86 -6.95 5.28
C THR A 44 -10.93 -7.45 4.31
N HIS A 45 -11.99 -6.65 4.10
CA HIS A 45 -13.08 -7.05 3.22
C HIS A 45 -12.62 -7.26 1.76
N CYS A 46 -11.78 -6.37 1.23
CA CYS A 46 -11.35 -6.52 -0.16
C CYS A 46 -10.45 -7.75 -0.36
N LEU A 47 -9.58 -8.08 0.60
CA LEU A 47 -8.74 -9.27 0.54
C LEU A 47 -9.57 -10.55 0.65
N GLU A 48 -10.43 -10.66 1.65
CA GLU A 48 -11.28 -11.84 1.88
C GLU A 48 -12.22 -12.08 0.69
N ASN A 49 -12.89 -11.04 0.19
CA ASN A 49 -13.81 -11.14 -0.94
C ASN A 49 -13.13 -11.55 -2.25
N ASN A 50 -11.83 -11.30 -2.39
CA ASN A 50 -11.04 -11.71 -3.55
C ASN A 50 -10.24 -13.01 -3.32
N GLY A 51 -10.42 -13.66 -2.16
CA GLY A 51 -9.86 -14.98 -1.86
C GLY A 51 -8.40 -14.97 -1.43
N TYR A 52 -7.89 -13.84 -0.93
CA TYR A 52 -6.57 -13.75 -0.30
C TYR A 52 -6.61 -14.13 1.18
N GLN A 53 -5.51 -14.65 1.69
CA GLN A 53 -5.35 -14.92 3.12
C GLN A 53 -4.63 -13.77 3.80
N ILE A 54 -5.15 -13.32 4.95
CA ILE A 54 -4.56 -12.21 5.68
C ILE A 54 -3.64 -12.75 6.78
N ILE A 55 -2.41 -12.26 6.79
CA ILE A 55 -1.47 -12.47 7.88
C ILE A 55 -1.32 -11.14 8.62
N HIS A 56 -1.80 -11.10 9.85
CA HIS A 56 -1.67 -9.92 10.69
C HIS A 56 -0.31 -9.85 11.38
N SER A 57 0.34 -8.67 11.27
CA SER A 57 1.46 -8.27 12.12
C SER A 57 0.98 -7.15 13.05
N PRO A 58 0.72 -7.45 14.34
CA PRO A 58 0.18 -6.45 15.25
C PRO A 58 1.13 -5.29 15.49
N LEU A 59 0.59 -4.08 15.47
CA LEU A 59 1.31 -2.90 15.95
C LEU A 59 1.43 -2.97 17.47
N VAL A 60 2.53 -2.45 17.99
CA VAL A 60 2.79 -2.35 19.42
C VAL A 60 2.87 -0.89 19.85
N LYS A 61 2.69 -0.61 21.12
CA LYS A 61 2.91 0.73 21.66
C LYS A 61 4.26 0.79 22.34
N ASP A 62 5.02 1.85 22.05
CA ASP A 62 6.27 2.13 22.73
C ASP A 62 6.03 2.77 24.12
N GLU A 63 7.10 3.07 24.85
CA GLU A 63 7.04 3.69 26.19
C GLU A 63 6.34 5.05 26.19
N ALA A 64 6.35 5.75 25.06
CA ALA A 64 5.63 7.02 24.88
C ALA A 64 4.17 6.83 24.44
N ASN A 65 3.65 5.59 24.47
CA ASN A 65 2.30 5.22 24.01
C ASN A 65 2.05 5.51 22.53
N VAL A 66 3.12 5.51 21.71
CA VAL A 66 3.06 5.69 20.27
C VAL A 66 3.00 4.32 19.58
N TRP A 67 2.07 4.16 18.64
CA TRP A 67 1.98 2.94 17.83
C TRP A 67 3.23 2.76 16.95
N ARG A 68 3.81 1.57 16.97
CA ARG A 68 5.01 1.19 16.23
C ARG A 68 4.80 -0.13 15.49
N MET A 69 5.51 -0.32 14.37
CA MET A 69 5.62 -1.63 13.74
C MET A 69 6.45 -2.55 14.64
N ASP A 70 5.96 -3.76 14.90
CA ASP A 70 6.76 -4.82 15.54
C ASP A 70 7.61 -5.51 14.47
N PHE A 71 8.82 -5.02 14.26
CA PHE A 71 9.72 -5.55 13.23
C PHE A 71 10.15 -6.99 13.50
N ALA A 72 10.16 -7.42 14.76
CA ALA A 72 10.48 -8.80 15.10
C ALA A 72 9.33 -9.74 14.70
N ASP A 73 8.08 -9.35 14.99
CA ASP A 73 6.91 -10.10 14.52
C ASP A 73 6.79 -10.07 13.00
N MET A 74 7.01 -8.91 12.36
CA MET A 74 7.04 -8.80 10.90
C MET A 74 8.02 -9.81 10.29
N GLU A 75 9.27 -9.81 10.76
CA GLU A 75 10.31 -10.70 10.24
C GLU A 75 9.95 -12.17 10.43
N ARG A 76 9.44 -12.52 11.60
CA ARG A 76 8.97 -13.87 11.90
C ARG A 76 7.86 -14.31 10.93
N ARG A 77 6.83 -13.46 10.71
CA ARG A 77 5.74 -13.74 9.77
C ARG A 77 6.23 -13.90 8.34
N LEU A 78 7.08 -12.99 7.89
CA LEU A 78 7.66 -13.06 6.54
C LEU A 78 8.46 -14.33 6.30
N LYS A 79 9.17 -14.80 7.33
CA LYS A 79 9.97 -16.02 7.27
C LYS A 79 9.11 -17.31 7.27
N GLU A 80 8.06 -17.33 8.09
CA GLU A 80 7.30 -18.55 8.36
C GLU A 80 6.12 -18.75 7.39
N GLU A 81 5.52 -17.67 6.87
CA GLU A 81 4.20 -17.71 6.24
C GLU A 81 4.21 -17.65 4.71
N ARG A 82 5.37 -17.59 4.03
CA ARG A 82 5.47 -17.45 2.56
C ARG A 82 4.57 -16.34 2.03
N ILE A 83 4.78 -15.12 2.50
CA ILE A 83 4.01 -13.95 2.13
C ILE A 83 4.56 -13.38 0.82
N HIS A 84 3.69 -13.13 -0.16
CA HIS A 84 4.08 -12.57 -1.46
C HIS A 84 3.88 -11.05 -1.56
N ALA A 85 2.92 -10.53 -0.83
CA ALA A 85 2.63 -9.09 -0.82
C ALA A 85 2.28 -8.58 0.58
N ALA A 86 2.46 -7.28 0.78
CA ALA A 86 2.03 -6.57 1.98
C ALA A 86 1.26 -5.30 1.59
N ILE A 87 0.26 -4.92 2.39
CA ILE A 87 -0.38 -3.62 2.30
C ILE A 87 0.15 -2.76 3.45
N LEU A 88 0.78 -1.65 3.10
CA LEU A 88 1.30 -0.65 4.03
C LEU A 88 0.43 0.62 3.94
N CYS A 89 -0.30 0.92 5.01
CA CYS A 89 -1.09 2.15 5.11
C CYS A 89 -0.21 3.29 5.65
N ASN A 90 0.01 4.33 4.86
CA ASN A 90 0.95 5.41 5.14
C ASN A 90 0.43 6.79 4.68
N PRO A 91 -0.13 7.63 5.54
CA PRO A 91 -0.34 7.47 6.99
C PRO A 91 -1.29 6.34 7.37
N HIS A 92 -1.11 5.79 8.58
CA HIS A 92 -1.80 4.60 9.02
C HIS A 92 -3.19 4.87 9.62
N ASN A 93 -4.20 4.26 9.03
CA ASN A 93 -5.58 4.22 9.55
C ASN A 93 -5.86 2.82 10.15
N PRO A 94 -6.36 2.69 11.40
CA PRO A 94 -7.00 3.72 12.23
C PRO A 94 -6.10 4.40 13.27
N CYS A 95 -4.82 4.04 13.39
CA CYS A 95 -3.98 4.51 14.49
C CYS A 95 -3.52 5.98 14.35
N GLY A 96 -3.77 6.62 13.21
CA GLY A 96 -3.36 8.00 12.94
C GLY A 96 -1.83 8.20 12.91
N ARG A 97 -1.08 7.12 12.59
CA ARG A 97 0.39 7.20 12.53
C ARG A 97 0.85 7.78 11.20
N VAL A 98 1.65 8.83 11.27
CA VAL A 98 2.55 9.24 10.21
C VAL A 98 3.86 8.52 10.47
N TRP A 99 4.22 7.55 9.65
CA TRP A 99 5.41 6.75 9.86
C TRP A 99 6.67 7.60 9.71
N GLU A 100 7.60 7.46 10.64
CA GLU A 100 8.91 8.07 10.53
C GLU A 100 9.73 7.40 9.44
N LYS A 101 10.62 8.15 8.80
CA LYS A 101 11.42 7.64 7.68
C LYS A 101 12.16 6.34 8.01
N TRP A 102 12.77 6.25 9.19
CA TRP A 102 13.48 5.07 9.65
C TRP A 102 12.59 3.83 9.80
N GLU A 103 11.29 4.02 10.19
CA GLU A 103 10.32 2.92 10.28
C GLU A 103 10.03 2.34 8.88
N LEU A 104 9.83 3.23 7.90
CA LEU A 104 9.63 2.83 6.51
C LEU A 104 10.87 2.16 5.93
N GLU A 105 12.07 2.72 6.16
CA GLU A 105 13.33 2.12 5.73
C GLU A 105 13.48 0.69 6.27
N LYS A 106 13.24 0.50 7.57
CA LYS A 106 13.34 -0.81 8.21
C LYS A 106 12.30 -1.82 7.72
N ALA A 107 11.04 -1.36 7.52
CA ALA A 107 10.01 -2.20 6.92
C ALA A 107 10.39 -2.63 5.49
N MET A 108 10.86 -1.69 4.67
CA MET A 108 11.26 -1.97 3.28
C MET A 108 12.49 -2.88 3.20
N GLU A 109 13.44 -2.81 4.15
CA GLU A 109 14.55 -3.77 4.26
C GLU A 109 14.05 -5.19 4.48
N LEU A 110 13.05 -5.39 5.35
CA LEU A 110 12.44 -6.70 5.59
C LEU A 110 11.70 -7.19 4.33
N PHE A 111 10.89 -6.35 3.70
CA PHE A 111 10.20 -6.72 2.46
C PHE A 111 11.18 -7.07 1.34
N ARG A 112 12.30 -6.35 1.22
CA ARG A 112 13.38 -6.69 0.28
C ARG A 112 14.00 -8.05 0.61
N LYS A 113 14.32 -8.28 1.90
CA LYS A 113 14.97 -9.52 2.38
C LYS A 113 14.16 -10.77 2.05
N TYR A 114 12.83 -10.68 2.12
CA TYR A 114 11.91 -11.80 1.89
C TYR A 114 11.19 -11.73 0.54
N ASP A 115 11.63 -10.84 -0.35
CA ASP A 115 11.11 -10.64 -1.72
C ASP A 115 9.58 -10.44 -1.76
N VAL A 116 9.09 -9.52 -0.95
CA VAL A 116 7.66 -9.17 -0.82
C VAL A 116 7.36 -7.89 -1.59
N TYR A 117 6.38 -7.92 -2.48
CA TYR A 117 5.83 -6.72 -3.12
C TYR A 117 5.02 -5.89 -2.12
N VAL A 118 5.08 -4.56 -2.24
CA VAL A 118 4.41 -3.67 -1.29
C VAL A 118 3.39 -2.79 -2.01
N ILE A 119 2.17 -2.79 -1.50
CA ILE A 119 1.11 -1.88 -1.91
C ILE A 119 0.98 -0.83 -0.82
N SER A 120 1.34 0.42 -1.14
CA SER A 120 1.29 1.53 -0.18
C SER A 120 0.04 2.36 -0.42
N ASP A 121 -0.89 2.31 0.53
CA ASP A 121 -2.04 3.21 0.54
C ASP A 121 -1.64 4.54 1.18
N GLU A 122 -1.50 5.57 0.36
CA GLU A 122 -1.08 6.92 0.77
C GLU A 122 -2.22 7.95 0.64
N ILE A 123 -3.46 7.49 0.69
CA ILE A 123 -4.67 8.34 0.51
C ILE A 123 -4.78 9.49 1.51
N TRP A 124 -4.14 9.38 2.68
CA TRP A 124 -4.13 10.41 3.72
C TRP A 124 -2.90 11.32 3.70
N SER A 125 -2.02 11.19 2.69
CA SER A 125 -0.73 11.89 2.61
C SER A 125 -0.80 13.41 2.68
N ASP A 126 -1.90 14.01 2.23
CA ASP A 126 -2.08 15.48 2.23
C ASP A 126 -2.66 16.02 3.55
N ILE A 127 -3.15 15.15 4.44
CA ILE A 127 -3.77 15.55 5.72
C ILE A 127 -2.86 15.15 6.87
N ILE A 128 -1.79 15.92 7.04
CA ILE A 128 -0.80 15.71 8.09
C ILE A 128 -0.95 16.80 9.14
N LEU A 129 -1.13 16.41 10.38
CA LEU A 129 -1.34 17.32 11.50
C LEU A 129 -0.05 17.56 12.28
N GLY A 130 0.05 18.76 12.86
CA GLY A 130 1.19 19.17 13.69
C GLY A 130 2.46 19.38 12.88
N THR A 131 3.59 18.96 13.44
CA THR A 131 4.94 19.11 12.85
C THR A 131 5.40 17.88 12.08
N ASN A 132 4.52 16.88 11.91
CA ASN A 132 4.85 15.67 11.16
C ASN A 132 4.97 15.95 9.66
N HIS A 133 5.73 15.12 8.98
CA HIS A 133 5.88 15.18 7.53
C HIS A 133 5.67 13.80 6.92
N HIS A 134 4.82 13.73 5.89
CA HIS A 134 4.65 12.50 5.14
C HIS A 134 5.93 12.16 4.35
N THR A 135 6.38 10.93 4.47
CA THR A 135 7.45 10.36 3.65
C THR A 135 6.83 9.33 2.72
N PRO A 136 6.79 9.57 1.39
CA PRO A 136 6.32 8.56 0.45
C PRO A 136 7.15 7.28 0.57
N THR A 137 6.48 6.14 0.69
CA THR A 137 7.16 4.84 0.87
C THR A 137 8.17 4.54 -0.23
N GLN A 138 7.86 4.94 -1.47
CA GLN A 138 8.75 4.78 -2.63
C GLN A 138 10.03 5.63 -2.58
N SER A 139 10.11 6.60 -1.67
CA SER A 139 11.25 7.54 -1.59
C SER A 139 12.37 7.07 -0.67
N VAL A 140 12.17 6.00 0.10
CA VAL A 140 13.14 5.60 1.13
C VAL A 140 14.35 4.85 0.61
N SER A 141 14.24 4.21 -0.56
CA SER A 141 15.38 3.56 -1.26
C SER A 141 15.06 3.28 -2.73
N ASP A 142 16.07 2.95 -3.51
CA ASP A 142 15.88 2.54 -4.92
C ASP A 142 15.14 1.20 -5.03
N ASP A 143 15.35 0.26 -4.08
CA ASP A 143 14.57 -0.97 -4.01
C ASP A 143 13.10 -0.66 -3.70
N ALA A 144 12.82 0.20 -2.72
CA ALA A 144 11.45 0.63 -2.40
C ALA A 144 10.76 1.28 -3.61
N ARG A 145 11.46 2.10 -4.38
CA ARG A 145 10.94 2.69 -5.62
C ARG A 145 10.42 1.63 -6.59
N ASN A 146 11.12 0.52 -6.74
CA ASN A 146 10.77 -0.55 -7.67
C ASN A 146 9.81 -1.60 -7.08
N ARG A 147 9.84 -1.79 -5.75
CA ARG A 147 9.06 -2.81 -5.04
C ARG A 147 7.67 -2.32 -4.63
N VAL A 148 7.44 -1.01 -4.60
CA VAL A 148 6.20 -0.41 -4.12
C VAL A 148 5.33 0.07 -5.28
N CYS A 149 4.04 -0.27 -5.24
CA CYS A 149 2.98 0.42 -5.96
C CYS A 149 2.22 1.30 -4.95
N ALA A 150 2.26 2.61 -5.11
CA ALA A 150 1.64 3.56 -4.19
C ALA A 150 0.33 4.11 -4.75
N PHE A 151 -0.70 4.22 -3.88
CA PHE A 151 -2.04 4.64 -4.25
C PHE A 151 -2.43 5.94 -3.56
N TYR A 152 -3.06 6.82 -4.32
CA TYR A 152 -3.50 8.15 -3.93
C TYR A 152 -4.89 8.45 -4.45
N ALA A 153 -5.63 9.33 -3.76
CA ALA A 153 -6.93 9.79 -4.24
C ALA A 153 -7.27 11.19 -3.70
N PRO A 154 -8.01 12.00 -4.43
CA PRO A 154 -8.50 13.29 -3.95
C PRO A 154 -9.65 13.16 -2.94
N SER A 155 -10.17 11.96 -2.75
CA SER A 155 -11.39 11.71 -1.99
C SER A 155 -11.33 12.18 -0.53
N LYS A 156 -10.17 12.05 0.12
CA LYS A 156 -9.99 12.49 1.52
C LYS A 156 -9.61 13.96 1.58
N THR A 157 -8.62 14.38 0.81
CA THR A 157 -8.08 15.75 0.80
C THR A 157 -9.16 16.78 0.43
N PHE A 158 -10.00 16.46 -0.56
CA PHE A 158 -10.99 17.38 -1.11
C PHE A 158 -12.45 16.97 -0.84
N ASN A 159 -12.67 15.99 0.04
CA ASN A 159 -14.01 15.46 0.36
C ASN A 159 -14.80 14.98 -0.90
N LEU A 160 -14.10 14.31 -1.81
CA LEU A 160 -14.65 13.85 -3.09
C LEU A 160 -14.91 12.34 -3.14
N ALA A 161 -15.19 11.70 -2.00
CA ALA A 161 -15.36 10.24 -1.92
C ALA A 161 -16.44 9.69 -2.85
N GLY A 162 -17.49 10.46 -3.12
CA GLY A 162 -18.59 10.07 -4.02
C GLY A 162 -18.20 10.00 -5.50
N LEU A 163 -17.06 10.57 -5.90
CA LEU A 163 -16.58 10.60 -7.29
C LEU A 163 -15.64 9.43 -7.63
N ILE A 164 -15.20 8.66 -6.64
CA ILE A 164 -14.46 7.38 -6.77
C ILE A 164 -13.18 7.46 -7.65
N GLY A 165 -12.60 8.62 -7.87
CA GLY A 165 -11.33 8.76 -8.61
C GLY A 165 -10.12 8.42 -7.74
N SER A 166 -9.16 7.67 -8.29
CA SER A 166 -7.85 7.43 -7.66
C SER A 166 -6.78 7.20 -8.71
N TYR A 167 -5.53 7.18 -8.28
CA TYR A 167 -4.39 6.89 -9.14
C TYR A 167 -3.31 6.13 -8.38
N HIS A 168 -2.51 5.40 -9.12
CA HIS A 168 -1.30 4.78 -8.60
C HIS A 168 -0.06 5.43 -9.18
N ILE A 169 1.05 5.28 -8.46
CA ILE A 169 2.41 5.53 -8.95
C ILE A 169 3.17 4.21 -8.87
N CYS A 170 3.64 3.72 -10.02
CA CYS A 170 4.40 2.48 -10.12
C CYS A 170 5.63 2.68 -11.02
N TYR A 171 6.83 2.59 -10.45
CA TYR A 171 8.08 2.73 -11.21
C TYR A 171 8.50 1.44 -11.91
N ASN A 172 8.16 0.29 -11.36
CA ASN A 172 8.48 -1.02 -11.91
C ASN A 172 7.72 -1.25 -13.23
N SER A 173 8.41 -1.28 -14.35
CA SER A 173 7.79 -1.42 -15.68
C SER A 173 7.05 -2.74 -15.83
N TRP A 174 7.62 -3.85 -15.31
CA TRP A 174 6.97 -5.15 -15.36
C TRP A 174 5.63 -5.17 -14.61
N TRP A 175 5.57 -4.54 -13.44
CA TRP A 175 4.34 -4.45 -12.64
C TRP A 175 3.32 -3.50 -13.30
N ARG A 176 3.79 -2.35 -13.77
CA ARG A 176 2.99 -1.34 -14.45
C ARG A 176 2.29 -1.90 -15.70
N ASP A 177 3.01 -2.63 -16.57
CA ASP A 177 2.45 -3.25 -17.76
C ASP A 177 1.35 -4.28 -17.43
N ARG A 178 1.47 -4.96 -16.29
CA ARG A 178 0.44 -5.87 -15.79
C ARG A 178 -0.74 -5.15 -15.19
N LEU A 179 -0.50 -4.08 -14.43
CA LEU A 179 -1.54 -3.23 -13.87
C LEU A 179 -2.43 -2.64 -14.99
N GLU A 180 -1.83 -2.13 -16.05
CA GLU A 180 -2.57 -1.58 -17.17
C GLU A 180 -3.47 -2.64 -17.82
N LYS A 181 -2.97 -3.85 -18.01
CA LYS A 181 -3.76 -4.97 -18.53
C LYS A 181 -4.86 -5.39 -17.56
N GLU A 182 -4.53 -5.54 -16.28
CA GLU A 182 -5.49 -5.93 -15.26
C GLU A 182 -6.61 -4.91 -15.13
N SER A 183 -6.29 -3.62 -15.06
CA SER A 183 -7.27 -2.54 -15.01
C SER A 183 -8.17 -2.54 -16.24
N SER A 184 -7.63 -2.79 -17.45
CA SER A 184 -8.41 -2.84 -18.70
C SER A 184 -9.32 -4.06 -18.78
N LEU A 185 -8.94 -5.17 -18.15
CA LEU A 185 -9.73 -6.42 -18.15
C LEU A 185 -10.79 -6.43 -17.04
N CYS A 186 -10.46 -5.87 -15.87
CA CYS A 186 -11.34 -5.90 -14.69
C CYS A 186 -12.34 -4.73 -14.68
N HIS A 187 -12.09 -3.67 -15.40
CA HIS A 187 -12.95 -2.49 -15.47
C HIS A 187 -13.60 -2.37 -16.84
N TYR A 188 -14.81 -2.91 -16.96
CA TYR A 188 -15.59 -2.86 -18.20
C TYR A 188 -15.97 -1.44 -18.63
N ASN A 189 -16.14 -0.54 -17.69
CA ASN A 189 -16.44 0.87 -17.95
C ASN A 189 -15.20 1.73 -17.76
N SER A 190 -15.07 2.77 -18.55
CA SER A 190 -14.07 3.81 -18.35
C SER A 190 -14.15 4.35 -16.93
N MET A 191 -12.99 4.49 -16.28
CA MET A 191 -12.93 5.13 -14.98
C MET A 191 -13.46 6.56 -15.06
N ASN A 192 -14.11 7.04 -13.99
CA ASN A 192 -14.46 8.44 -13.88
C ASN A 192 -13.17 9.27 -13.92
N VAL A 193 -13.02 10.01 -14.99
CA VAL A 193 -12.00 11.06 -15.10
C VAL A 193 -12.65 12.32 -14.57
N LEU A 194 -12.18 12.80 -13.44
CA LEU A 194 -12.59 14.07 -12.86
C LEU A 194 -11.90 15.23 -13.56
#